data_fcdd5877859bfd61bf7f21b0c7dc54f3
#
_entry.id   fcdd5877859bfd61bf7f21b0c7dc54f3
#
_cell.length_a   1.000
_cell.length_b   1.000
_cell.length_c   1.000
_cell.angle_alpha   90.00
_cell.angle_beta   90.00
_cell.angle_gamma   90.00
#
_symmetry.space_group_name_H-M   'P 1'
#
loop_
_entity.id
_entity.type
_entity.pdbx_description
1 polymer ?
#
loop_
_entity_poly.entity_id
_entity_poly.type
_entity_poly.pdbx_seq_one_letter_code
_entity_poly.pdbx_strand_id
1 'polypeptide(L)'
;MSLIAYGAVIAAGFAAGAVNTIVGSGSLITYPVMVLLGVPPVTANIANTVGLVPGSIAGAWAYRDKLREPKKLLLRLGAASFTGAICGAILLTQLPKATFALVVPVLILAAAVLVGLQPLIIKRTRPAAGTRWSQLIFWVFLSGVYGGYFSAAQGVILLGVLGIFLASGLQEQNAVKNVLQALVNIVAAIFFVIIGGVAWQYAALVAIGSLIGAPVGAVVAKRIPTKGFRIGIVIFGVLMAIVMALIARA
;
A
#
# COMPACT_ATOMS: atom_id res chain seq x y z
N MET A 1 -14.05 -15.36 -16.76
CA MET A 1 -14.26 -13.88 -16.62
C MET A 1 -14.68 -13.30 -17.97
N SER A 2 -15.57 -12.28 -17.96
CA SER A 2 -15.88 -11.51 -19.16
C SER A 2 -14.72 -10.58 -19.55
N LEU A 3 -14.64 -10.15 -20.81
CA LEU A 3 -13.64 -9.20 -21.30
C LEU A 3 -13.69 -7.88 -20.51
N ILE A 4 -14.90 -7.48 -20.12
CA ILE A 4 -15.14 -6.29 -19.28
C ILE A 4 -14.47 -6.43 -17.92
N ALA A 5 -14.54 -7.60 -17.29
CA ALA A 5 -13.90 -7.83 -15.99
C ALA A 5 -12.35 -7.78 -16.08
N TYR A 6 -11.76 -8.29 -17.17
CA TYR A 6 -10.31 -8.13 -17.41
C TYR A 6 -9.92 -6.65 -17.51
N GLY A 7 -10.67 -5.89 -18.31
CA GLY A 7 -10.46 -4.45 -18.46
C GLY A 7 -10.58 -3.69 -17.13
N ALA A 8 -11.58 -4.02 -16.32
CA ALA A 8 -11.79 -3.41 -15.01
C ALA A 8 -10.62 -3.66 -14.05
N VAL A 9 -10.06 -4.89 -14.01
CA VAL A 9 -8.91 -5.21 -13.15
C VAL A 9 -7.64 -4.51 -13.61
N ILE A 10 -7.38 -4.42 -14.93
CA ILE A 10 -6.23 -3.68 -15.46
C ILE A 10 -6.37 -2.18 -15.14
N ALA A 11 -7.56 -1.59 -15.37
CA ALA A 11 -7.81 -0.18 -15.04
C ALA A 11 -7.66 0.10 -13.54
N ALA A 12 -8.18 -0.79 -12.69
CA ALA A 12 -7.97 -0.73 -11.24
C ALA A 12 -6.47 -0.84 -10.89
N GLY A 13 -5.74 -1.74 -11.53
CA GLY A 13 -4.28 -1.89 -11.39
C GLY A 13 -3.53 -0.61 -11.76
N PHE A 14 -3.90 0.02 -12.89
CA PHE A 14 -3.32 1.28 -13.33
C PHE A 14 -3.57 2.40 -12.29
N ALA A 15 -4.83 2.59 -11.90
CA ALA A 15 -5.19 3.57 -10.88
C ALA A 15 -4.47 3.29 -9.54
N ALA A 16 -4.39 2.01 -9.14
CA ALA A 16 -3.69 1.61 -7.93
C ALA A 16 -2.18 1.87 -7.99
N GLY A 17 -1.53 1.59 -9.10
CA GLY A 17 -0.10 1.90 -9.29
C GLY A 17 0.17 3.40 -9.17
N ALA A 18 -0.64 4.24 -9.83
CA ALA A 18 -0.54 5.69 -9.74
C ALA A 18 -0.76 6.19 -8.30
N VAL A 19 -1.87 5.79 -7.67
CA VAL A 19 -2.23 6.17 -6.30
C VAL A 19 -1.19 5.68 -5.28
N ASN A 20 -0.68 4.46 -5.46
CA ASN A 20 0.33 3.89 -4.57
C ASN A 20 1.61 4.73 -4.55
N THR A 21 2.06 5.18 -5.71
CA THR A 21 3.24 6.03 -5.85
C THR A 21 3.03 7.43 -5.25
N ILE A 22 1.83 8.00 -5.39
CA ILE A 22 1.48 9.35 -4.91
C ILE A 22 1.23 9.35 -3.40
N VAL A 23 0.29 8.49 -2.96
CA VAL A 23 -0.30 8.50 -1.61
C VAL A 23 0.11 7.27 -0.80
N GLY A 24 0.38 6.13 -1.47
CA GLY A 24 0.72 4.88 -0.83
C GLY A 24 -0.50 4.04 -0.39
N SER A 25 -1.58 4.05 -1.19
CA SER A 25 -2.83 3.38 -0.85
C SER A 25 -3.52 2.71 -2.05
N GLY A 26 -2.74 2.17 -2.98
CA GLY A 26 -3.26 1.53 -4.20
C GLY A 26 -4.22 0.36 -3.93
N SER A 27 -3.96 -0.42 -2.89
CA SER A 27 -4.80 -1.55 -2.50
C SER A 27 -6.25 -1.18 -2.17
N LEU A 28 -6.53 0.08 -1.82
CA LEU A 28 -7.91 0.58 -1.64
C LEU A 28 -8.74 0.49 -2.92
N ILE A 29 -8.11 0.41 -4.09
CA ILE A 29 -8.79 0.35 -5.39
C ILE A 29 -8.87 -1.09 -5.88
N THR A 30 -7.74 -1.77 -6.00
CA THR A 30 -7.66 -3.11 -6.61
C THR A 30 -8.31 -4.20 -5.78
N TYR A 31 -8.14 -4.16 -4.48
CA TYR A 31 -8.70 -5.19 -3.60
C TYR A 31 -10.24 -5.25 -3.67
N PRO A 32 -11.00 -4.14 -3.46
CA PRO A 32 -12.45 -4.20 -3.56
C PRO A 32 -12.96 -4.58 -4.95
N VAL A 33 -12.30 -4.12 -6.02
CA VAL A 33 -12.67 -4.48 -7.38
C VAL A 33 -12.60 -6.00 -7.59
N MET A 34 -11.55 -6.64 -7.11
CA MET A 34 -11.44 -8.11 -7.21
C MET A 34 -12.49 -8.84 -6.37
N VAL A 35 -12.80 -8.36 -5.17
CA VAL A 35 -13.85 -8.96 -4.32
C VAL A 35 -15.22 -8.82 -4.98
N LEU A 36 -15.53 -7.66 -5.57
CA LEU A 36 -16.78 -7.45 -6.33
C LEU A 36 -16.90 -8.36 -7.55
N LEU A 37 -15.78 -8.80 -8.11
CA LEU A 37 -15.74 -9.80 -9.19
C LEU A 37 -15.81 -11.24 -8.69
N GLY A 38 -16.11 -11.44 -7.40
CA GLY A 38 -16.30 -12.76 -6.78
C GLY A 38 -15.02 -13.45 -6.32
N VAL A 39 -13.88 -12.74 -6.29
CA VAL A 39 -12.63 -13.33 -5.76
C VAL A 39 -12.72 -13.38 -4.24
N PRO A 40 -12.47 -14.54 -3.59
CA PRO A 40 -12.49 -14.64 -2.14
C PRO A 40 -11.54 -13.60 -1.48
N PRO A 41 -11.94 -12.99 -0.33
CA PRO A 41 -11.22 -11.85 0.26
C PRO A 41 -9.73 -12.08 0.48
N VAL A 42 -9.31 -13.20 1.07
CA VAL A 42 -7.88 -13.50 1.30
C VAL A 42 -7.15 -13.68 -0.03
N THR A 43 -7.75 -14.41 -0.99
CA THR A 43 -7.17 -14.61 -2.33
C THR A 43 -7.04 -13.28 -3.08
N ALA A 44 -8.03 -12.39 -2.99
CA ALA A 44 -7.97 -11.05 -3.56
C ALA A 44 -6.82 -10.23 -2.97
N ASN A 45 -6.61 -10.29 -1.65
CA ASN A 45 -5.52 -9.60 -0.98
C ASN A 45 -4.13 -10.15 -1.41
N ILE A 46 -4.00 -11.46 -1.50
CA ILE A 46 -2.77 -12.12 -1.99
C ILE A 46 -2.49 -11.71 -3.44
N ALA A 47 -3.47 -11.83 -4.34
CA ALA A 47 -3.33 -11.44 -5.74
C ALA A 47 -3.01 -9.95 -5.92
N ASN A 48 -3.64 -9.09 -5.11
CA ASN A 48 -3.34 -7.66 -5.04
C ASN A 48 -1.88 -7.39 -4.66
N THR A 49 -1.40 -8.02 -3.60
CA THR A 49 -0.02 -7.82 -3.11
C THR A 49 1.00 -8.25 -4.16
N VAL A 50 0.83 -9.44 -4.75
CA VAL A 50 1.69 -9.94 -5.84
C VAL A 50 1.62 -9.03 -7.07
N GLY A 51 0.41 -8.63 -7.48
CA GLY A 51 0.19 -7.78 -8.65
C GLY A 51 0.70 -6.34 -8.49
N LEU A 52 0.80 -5.83 -7.28
CA LEU A 52 1.36 -4.49 -7.03
C LEU A 52 2.89 -4.44 -6.96
N VAL A 53 3.58 -5.58 -6.96
CA VAL A 53 5.07 -5.62 -6.91
C VAL A 53 5.70 -4.84 -8.06
N PRO A 54 5.37 -5.09 -9.35
CA PRO A 54 6.00 -4.35 -10.46
C PRO A 54 5.75 -2.85 -10.38
N GLY A 55 4.51 -2.43 -10.03
CA GLY A 55 4.16 -1.03 -9.85
C GLY A 55 4.92 -0.38 -8.68
N SER A 56 5.09 -1.10 -7.57
CA SER A 56 5.86 -0.60 -6.41
C SER A 56 7.34 -0.41 -6.74
N ILE A 57 7.94 -1.34 -7.48
CA ILE A 57 9.33 -1.22 -7.98
C ILE A 57 9.45 -0.02 -8.91
N ALA A 58 8.53 0.11 -9.88
CA ALA A 58 8.52 1.24 -10.81
C ALA A 58 8.34 2.58 -10.07
N GLY A 59 7.48 2.63 -9.05
CA GLY A 59 7.30 3.79 -8.19
C GLY A 59 8.56 4.16 -7.40
N ALA A 60 9.22 3.20 -6.79
CA ALA A 60 10.49 3.40 -6.10
C ALA A 60 11.59 3.92 -7.07
N TRP A 61 11.67 3.32 -8.26
CA TRP A 61 12.60 3.75 -9.31
C TRP A 61 12.34 5.17 -9.78
N ALA A 62 11.09 5.57 -9.93
CA ALA A 62 10.69 6.93 -10.34
C ALA A 62 11.07 8.02 -9.33
N TYR A 63 11.32 7.64 -8.07
CA TYR A 63 11.75 8.54 -7.00
C TYR A 63 13.22 8.39 -6.61
N ARG A 64 14.02 7.57 -7.32
CA ARG A 64 15.43 7.30 -6.98
C ARG A 64 16.28 8.57 -6.85
N ASP A 65 16.02 9.59 -7.67
CA ASP A 65 16.76 10.85 -7.66
C ASP A 65 16.48 11.69 -6.40
N LYS A 66 15.43 11.36 -5.64
CA LYS A 66 15.07 11.99 -4.38
C LYS A 66 15.53 11.19 -3.17
N LEU A 67 16.07 9.99 -3.38
CA LEU A 67 16.56 9.14 -2.31
C LEU A 67 17.94 9.62 -1.84
N ARG A 68 17.96 10.54 -0.88
CA ARG A 68 19.20 11.17 -0.37
C ARG A 68 19.59 10.69 1.03
N GLU A 69 18.76 9.87 1.66
CA GLU A 69 19.02 9.34 2.99
C GLU A 69 20.23 8.39 2.99
N PRO A 70 21.00 8.38 4.11
CA PRO A 70 22.17 7.51 4.22
C PRO A 70 21.83 6.04 4.02
N LYS A 71 22.67 5.31 3.28
CA LYS A 71 22.49 3.86 3.05
C LYS A 71 22.30 3.06 4.33
N LYS A 72 23.01 3.41 5.41
CA LYS A 72 22.90 2.77 6.72
C LYS A 72 21.50 2.91 7.32
N LEU A 73 20.86 4.06 7.14
CA LEU A 73 19.48 4.29 7.55
C LEU A 73 18.52 3.43 6.73
N LEU A 74 18.63 3.47 5.41
CA LEU A 74 17.78 2.69 4.50
C LEU A 74 17.87 1.19 4.79
N LEU A 75 19.06 0.67 5.09
CA LEU A 75 19.24 -0.73 5.45
C LEU A 75 18.55 -1.08 6.79
N ARG A 76 18.63 -0.20 7.80
CA ARG A 76 17.96 -0.42 9.09
C ARG A 76 16.44 -0.39 8.96
N LEU A 77 15.91 0.59 8.24
CA LEU A 77 14.47 0.69 8.00
C LEU A 77 13.99 -0.45 7.09
N GLY A 78 14.81 -0.84 6.11
CA GLY A 78 14.54 -2.00 5.26
C GLY A 78 14.46 -3.29 6.05
N ALA A 79 15.41 -3.55 6.98
CA ALA A 79 15.38 -4.73 7.85
C ALA A 79 14.11 -4.76 8.72
N ALA A 80 13.71 -3.61 9.30
CA ALA A 80 12.48 -3.49 10.07
C ALA A 80 11.23 -3.77 9.22
N SER A 81 11.16 -3.17 8.01
CA SER A 81 10.06 -3.42 7.07
C SER A 81 10.01 -4.87 6.59
N PHE A 82 11.17 -5.49 6.33
CA PHE A 82 11.29 -6.88 5.90
C PHE A 82 10.74 -7.83 6.95
N THR A 83 11.23 -7.73 8.20
CA THR A 83 10.76 -8.57 9.29
C THR A 83 9.28 -8.34 9.61
N GLY A 84 8.84 -7.07 9.58
CA GLY A 84 7.43 -6.72 9.72
C GLY A 84 6.57 -7.35 8.63
N ALA A 85 6.99 -7.29 7.36
CA ALA A 85 6.25 -7.86 6.23
C ALA A 85 6.05 -9.38 6.38
N ILE A 86 7.08 -10.10 6.82
CA ILE A 86 6.98 -11.55 7.10
C ILE A 86 5.94 -11.80 8.20
N CYS A 87 6.03 -11.07 9.34
CA CYS A 87 5.07 -11.22 10.42
C CYS A 87 3.63 -10.95 9.95
N GLY A 88 3.43 -9.90 9.14
CA GLY A 88 2.11 -9.57 8.59
C GLY A 88 1.59 -10.64 7.62
N ALA A 89 2.44 -11.16 6.75
CA ALA A 89 2.08 -12.22 5.80
C ALA A 89 1.75 -13.54 6.53
N ILE A 90 2.50 -13.90 7.56
CA ILE A 90 2.19 -15.04 8.45
C ILE A 90 0.83 -14.81 9.10
N LEU A 91 0.59 -13.64 9.67
CA LEU A 91 -0.67 -13.30 10.33
C LEU A 91 -1.87 -13.47 9.39
N LEU A 92 -1.75 -13.02 8.12
CA LEU A 92 -2.79 -13.20 7.12
C LEU A 92 -3.12 -14.67 6.85
N THR A 93 -2.11 -15.53 6.82
CA THR A 93 -2.28 -16.94 6.45
C THR A 93 -2.66 -17.84 7.61
N GLN A 94 -2.35 -17.43 8.84
CA GLN A 94 -2.65 -18.20 10.05
C GLN A 94 -4.02 -17.86 10.66
N LEU A 95 -4.53 -16.64 10.45
CA LEU A 95 -5.84 -16.27 10.95
C LEU A 95 -6.97 -16.91 10.12
N PRO A 96 -8.11 -17.26 10.75
CA PRO A 96 -9.28 -17.77 10.03
C PRO A 96 -9.71 -16.79 8.93
N LYS A 97 -10.02 -17.31 7.75
CA LYS A 97 -10.45 -16.49 6.59
C LYS A 97 -11.69 -15.64 6.90
N ALA A 98 -12.59 -16.15 7.75
CA ALA A 98 -13.76 -15.40 8.23
C ALA A 98 -13.37 -14.16 9.03
N THR A 99 -12.34 -14.26 9.87
CA THR A 99 -11.84 -13.10 10.64
C THR A 99 -11.33 -12.01 9.71
N PHE A 100 -10.59 -12.37 8.66
CA PHE A 100 -10.12 -11.41 7.66
C PHE A 100 -11.30 -10.70 6.97
N ALA A 101 -12.31 -11.46 6.52
CA ALA A 101 -13.49 -10.89 5.86
C ALA A 101 -14.25 -9.88 6.74
N LEU A 102 -14.34 -10.13 8.05
CA LEU A 102 -15.00 -9.23 9.01
C LEU A 102 -14.16 -7.99 9.32
N VAL A 103 -12.84 -8.12 9.39
CA VAL A 103 -11.93 -7.01 9.76
C VAL A 103 -11.67 -6.08 8.56
N VAL A 104 -11.68 -6.59 7.34
CA VAL A 104 -11.34 -5.81 6.14
C VAL A 104 -12.20 -4.57 5.92
N PRO A 105 -13.53 -4.56 6.08
CA PRO A 105 -14.32 -3.34 5.95
C PRO A 105 -13.83 -2.22 6.88
N VAL A 106 -13.46 -2.58 8.11
CA VAL A 106 -12.90 -1.65 9.12
C VAL A 106 -11.52 -1.15 8.66
N LEU A 107 -10.67 -2.04 8.14
CA LEU A 107 -9.35 -1.66 7.63
C LEU A 107 -9.46 -0.74 6.41
N ILE A 108 -10.39 -0.98 5.49
CA ILE A 108 -10.64 -0.13 4.33
C ILE A 108 -11.11 1.25 4.79
N LEU A 109 -12.05 1.31 5.74
CA LEU A 109 -12.55 2.57 6.28
C LEU A 109 -11.43 3.34 6.98
N ALA A 110 -10.66 2.68 7.84
CA ALA A 110 -9.51 3.28 8.51
C ALA A 110 -8.46 3.79 7.50
N ALA A 111 -8.18 3.02 6.45
CA ALA A 111 -7.27 3.42 5.38
C ALA A 111 -7.81 4.65 4.61
N ALA A 112 -9.10 4.70 4.30
CA ALA A 112 -9.73 5.86 3.65
C ALA A 112 -9.64 7.11 4.54
N VAL A 113 -9.92 6.97 5.84
CA VAL A 113 -9.78 8.06 6.83
C VAL A 113 -8.32 8.54 6.92
N LEU A 114 -7.35 7.63 6.99
CA LEU A 114 -5.92 7.98 6.99
C LEU A 114 -5.52 8.76 5.74
N VAL A 115 -5.99 8.34 4.55
CA VAL A 115 -5.76 9.08 3.30
C VAL A 115 -6.37 10.48 3.36
N GLY A 116 -7.57 10.62 3.91
CA GLY A 116 -8.24 11.91 4.12
C GLY A 116 -7.46 12.81 5.07
N LEU A 117 -6.97 12.26 6.16
CA LEU A 117 -6.21 12.98 7.20
C LEU A 117 -4.74 13.22 6.83
N GLN A 118 -4.22 12.61 5.76
CA GLN A 118 -2.80 12.72 5.35
C GLN A 118 -2.26 14.16 5.35
N PRO A 119 -2.96 15.20 4.84
CA PRO A 119 -2.44 16.56 4.88
C PRO A 119 -2.29 17.11 6.29
N LEU A 120 -3.20 16.73 7.20
CA LEU A 120 -3.13 17.14 8.61
C LEU A 120 -1.97 16.44 9.31
N ILE A 121 -1.79 15.13 9.01
CA ILE A 121 -0.66 14.35 9.51
C ILE A 121 0.65 15.01 9.08
N ILE A 122 0.84 15.26 7.78
CA ILE A 122 2.06 15.87 7.24
C ILE A 122 2.30 17.28 7.79
N LYS A 123 1.25 18.11 7.96
CA LYS A 123 1.39 19.47 8.49
C LYS A 123 1.75 19.50 9.99
N ARG A 124 1.27 18.52 10.75
CA ARG A 124 1.49 18.44 12.21
C ARG A 124 2.77 17.70 12.58
N THR A 125 3.29 16.87 11.67
CA THR A 125 4.56 16.19 11.91
C THR A 125 5.70 17.19 11.79
N ARG A 126 6.35 17.46 12.92
CA ARG A 126 7.61 18.21 13.00
C ARG A 126 8.67 17.25 13.52
N PRO A 127 9.89 17.28 12.95
CA PRO A 127 10.97 16.45 13.47
C PRO A 127 11.17 16.73 14.95
N ALA A 128 11.13 15.68 15.76
CA ALA A 128 11.46 15.80 17.18
C ALA A 128 12.93 16.14 17.31
N ALA A 129 13.28 17.02 18.28
CA ALA A 129 14.67 17.31 18.59
C ALA A 129 15.38 16.02 19.05
N GLY A 130 16.29 15.52 18.22
CA GLY A 130 17.00 14.24 18.41
C GLY A 130 16.23 13.05 17.85
N THR A 131 16.82 12.38 16.86
CA THR A 131 16.19 11.19 16.24
C THR A 131 16.19 10.01 17.21
N ARG A 132 15.03 9.62 17.68
CA ARG A 132 14.84 8.42 18.50
C ARG A 132 14.80 7.19 17.58
N TRP A 133 15.96 6.69 17.18
CA TRP A 133 16.13 5.60 16.23
C TRP A 133 15.32 4.34 16.55
N SER A 134 15.28 3.95 17.84
CA SER A 134 14.51 2.78 18.28
C SER A 134 13.01 2.93 18.00
N GLN A 135 12.47 4.12 18.25
CA GLN A 135 11.05 4.39 17.97
C GLN A 135 10.76 4.40 16.46
N LEU A 136 11.62 5.03 15.65
CA LEU A 136 11.47 5.00 14.20
C LEU A 136 11.47 3.56 13.66
N ILE A 137 12.45 2.74 14.08
CA ILE A 137 12.56 1.33 13.67
C ILE A 137 11.32 0.55 14.09
N PHE A 138 10.84 0.74 15.32
CA PHE A 138 9.63 0.10 15.83
C PHE A 138 8.37 0.45 15.01
N TRP A 139 8.14 1.73 14.72
CA TRP A 139 6.97 2.14 13.94
C TRP A 139 7.05 1.71 12.48
N VAL A 140 8.25 1.69 11.89
CA VAL A 140 8.47 1.14 10.54
C VAL A 140 8.24 -0.36 10.52
N PHE A 141 8.67 -1.11 11.54
CA PHE A 141 8.33 -2.53 11.70
C PHE A 141 6.82 -2.75 11.77
N LEU A 142 6.10 -2.00 12.62
CA LEU A 142 4.64 -2.11 12.71
C LEU A 142 3.94 -1.76 11.39
N SER A 143 4.43 -0.74 10.67
CA SER A 143 3.96 -0.43 9.33
C SER A 143 4.23 -1.58 8.35
N GLY A 144 5.35 -2.28 8.50
CA GLY A 144 5.66 -3.50 7.74
C GLY A 144 4.70 -4.63 8.04
N VAL A 145 4.37 -4.88 9.33
CA VAL A 145 3.36 -5.88 9.75
C VAL A 145 2.01 -5.58 9.11
N TYR A 146 1.56 -4.34 9.22
CA TYR A 146 0.31 -3.91 8.60
C TYR A 146 0.35 -4.08 7.07
N GLY A 147 1.46 -3.69 6.42
CA GLY A 147 1.62 -3.80 4.98
C GLY A 147 1.67 -5.25 4.47
N GLY A 148 2.31 -6.15 5.20
CA GLY A 148 2.33 -7.59 4.91
C GLY A 148 0.96 -8.26 5.10
N TYR A 149 0.14 -7.73 6.05
CA TYR A 149 -1.21 -8.23 6.30
C TYR A 149 -2.23 -7.73 5.27
N PHE A 150 -2.27 -6.41 5.01
CA PHE A 150 -3.32 -5.81 4.16
C PHE A 150 -2.83 -4.72 3.20
N SER A 151 -1.77 -4.02 3.49
CA SER A 151 -1.09 -2.96 2.71
C SER A 151 -1.89 -1.69 2.35
N ALA A 152 -3.21 -1.62 2.54
CA ALA A 152 -4.00 -0.43 2.21
C ALA A 152 -3.60 0.77 3.10
N ALA A 153 -3.26 1.90 2.48
CA ALA A 153 -2.75 3.11 3.14
C ALA A 153 -1.44 2.94 3.96
N GLN A 154 -0.70 1.85 3.78
CA GLN A 154 0.62 1.68 4.41
C GLN A 154 1.55 2.86 4.14
N GLY A 155 1.53 3.40 2.91
CA GLY A 155 2.34 4.56 2.56
C GLY A 155 1.96 5.83 3.33
N VAL A 156 0.69 6.00 3.71
CA VAL A 156 0.27 7.13 4.56
C VAL A 156 0.84 6.99 5.96
N ILE A 157 0.80 5.79 6.52
CA ILE A 157 1.40 5.47 7.83
C ILE A 157 2.90 5.74 7.78
N LEU A 158 3.60 5.22 6.76
CA LEU A 158 5.03 5.46 6.58
C LEU A 158 5.37 6.94 6.47
N LEU A 159 4.63 7.73 5.66
CA LEU A 159 4.85 9.17 5.56
C LEU A 159 4.63 9.89 6.88
N GLY A 160 3.63 9.50 7.66
CA GLY A 160 3.41 10.03 9.00
C GLY A 160 4.59 9.73 9.93
N VAL A 161 5.03 8.48 9.97
CA VAL A 161 6.18 8.02 10.78
C VAL A 161 7.46 8.74 10.33
N LEU A 162 7.78 8.72 9.04
CA LEU A 162 8.99 9.37 8.52
C LEU A 162 8.98 10.88 8.80
N GLY A 163 7.80 11.55 8.68
CA GLY A 163 7.66 12.97 8.96
C GLY A 163 7.89 13.35 10.42
N ILE A 164 7.63 12.44 11.38
CA ILE A 164 7.90 12.65 12.81
C ILE A 164 9.41 12.53 13.12
N PHE A 165 10.09 11.60 12.47
CA PHE A 165 11.44 11.21 12.87
C PHE A 165 12.55 11.72 11.92
N LEU A 166 12.23 12.07 10.67
CA LEU A 166 13.21 12.54 9.69
C LEU A 166 13.01 14.03 9.40
N ALA A 167 14.11 14.77 9.43
CA ALA A 167 14.13 16.21 9.08
C ALA A 167 14.16 16.46 7.56
N SER A 168 14.19 15.38 6.74
CA SER A 168 14.21 15.47 5.29
C SER A 168 12.91 16.01 4.71
N GLY A 169 12.99 16.56 3.49
CA GLY A 169 11.82 17.10 2.78
C GLY A 169 10.81 16.03 2.38
N LEU A 170 9.56 16.45 2.16
CA LEU A 170 8.44 15.54 1.81
C LEU A 170 8.76 14.62 0.61
N GLN A 171 9.48 15.12 -0.40
CA GLN A 171 9.83 14.33 -1.58
C GLN A 171 10.88 13.25 -1.27
N GLU A 172 11.79 13.53 -0.34
CA GLU A 172 12.78 12.57 0.13
C GLU A 172 12.12 11.51 1.01
N GLN A 173 11.23 11.91 1.93
CA GLN A 173 10.41 10.99 2.73
C GLN A 173 9.54 10.09 1.82
N ASN A 174 8.98 10.65 0.73
CA ASN A 174 8.20 9.89 -0.23
C ASN A 174 9.07 8.88 -1.01
N ALA A 175 10.33 9.22 -1.30
CA ALA A 175 11.28 8.29 -1.89
C ALA A 175 11.57 7.11 -0.94
N VAL A 176 11.85 7.37 0.32
CA VAL A 176 12.05 6.33 1.35
C VAL A 176 10.77 5.48 1.50
N LYS A 177 9.59 6.10 1.61
CA LYS A 177 8.31 5.40 1.65
C LYS A 177 8.14 4.43 0.48
N ASN A 178 8.40 4.88 -0.75
CA ASN A 178 8.24 4.03 -1.94
C ASN A 178 9.19 2.82 -1.92
N VAL A 179 10.44 3.00 -1.46
CA VAL A 179 11.40 1.89 -1.30
C VAL A 179 10.93 0.90 -0.25
N LEU A 180 10.52 1.36 0.93
CA LEU A 180 10.06 0.49 2.01
C LEU A 180 8.77 -0.25 1.63
N GLN A 181 7.85 0.42 0.95
CA GLN A 181 6.60 -0.18 0.47
C GLN A 181 6.84 -1.23 -0.63
N ALA A 182 7.77 -0.96 -1.57
CA ALA A 182 8.18 -1.95 -2.56
C ALA A 182 8.80 -3.19 -1.89
N LEU A 183 9.65 -2.99 -0.89
CA LEU A 183 10.25 -4.08 -0.13
C LEU A 183 9.19 -4.93 0.57
N VAL A 184 8.22 -4.31 1.25
CA VAL A 184 7.12 -5.01 1.92
C VAL A 184 6.30 -5.83 0.92
N ASN A 185 5.93 -5.25 -0.23
CA ASN A 185 5.18 -5.95 -1.26
C ASN A 185 5.98 -7.12 -1.85
N ILE A 186 7.28 -6.96 -2.11
CA ILE A 186 8.15 -8.03 -2.60
C ILE A 186 8.22 -9.19 -1.58
N VAL A 187 8.49 -8.87 -0.33
CA VAL A 187 8.65 -9.88 0.74
C VAL A 187 7.35 -10.64 0.96
N ALA A 188 6.23 -9.93 1.08
CA ALA A 188 4.91 -10.56 1.25
C ALA A 188 4.52 -11.38 0.00
N ALA A 189 4.81 -10.88 -1.22
CA ALA A 189 4.54 -11.61 -2.45
C ALA A 189 5.34 -12.91 -2.54
N ILE A 190 6.66 -12.88 -2.24
CA ILE A 190 7.50 -14.08 -2.21
C ILE A 190 6.92 -15.09 -1.21
N PHE A 191 6.55 -14.64 -0.01
CA PHE A 191 5.94 -15.48 1.01
C PHE A 191 4.66 -16.14 0.51
N PHE A 192 3.75 -15.38 -0.12
CA PHE A 192 2.48 -15.90 -0.64
C PHE A 192 2.67 -16.83 -1.84
N VAL A 193 3.68 -16.59 -2.68
CA VAL A 193 4.03 -17.49 -3.79
C VAL A 193 4.53 -18.85 -3.26
N ILE A 194 5.35 -18.83 -2.20
CA ILE A 194 5.90 -20.07 -1.60
C ILE A 194 4.78 -20.88 -0.94
N ILE A 195 3.87 -20.22 -0.19
CA ILE A 195 2.77 -20.92 0.50
C ILE A 195 1.68 -21.37 -0.48
N GLY A 196 1.56 -20.67 -1.61
CA GLY A 196 0.52 -20.94 -2.60
C GLY A 196 -0.75 -20.11 -2.40
N GLY A 197 -1.75 -20.36 -3.25
CA GLY A 197 -3.04 -19.64 -3.18
C GLY A 197 -3.07 -18.33 -3.97
N VAL A 198 -2.05 -18.04 -4.78
CA VAL A 198 -2.03 -16.86 -5.66
C VAL A 198 -3.00 -17.08 -6.84
N ALA A 199 -3.98 -16.19 -6.97
CA ALA A 199 -4.81 -16.12 -8.17
C ALA A 199 -4.05 -15.38 -9.28
N TRP A 200 -3.16 -16.10 -9.98
CA TRP A 200 -2.21 -15.58 -10.96
C TRP A 200 -2.85 -14.74 -12.05
N GLN A 201 -4.05 -15.09 -12.48
CA GLN A 201 -4.80 -14.35 -13.49
C GLN A 201 -5.06 -12.92 -13.06
N TYR A 202 -5.53 -12.72 -11.82
CA TYR A 202 -5.78 -11.39 -11.26
C TYR A 202 -4.47 -10.65 -10.93
N ALA A 203 -3.49 -11.36 -10.37
CA ALA A 203 -2.19 -10.82 -10.07
C ALA A 203 -1.49 -10.26 -11.33
N ALA A 204 -1.54 -10.99 -12.45
CA ALA A 204 -0.97 -10.54 -13.72
C ALA A 204 -1.66 -9.29 -14.28
N LEU A 205 -2.99 -9.23 -14.22
CA LEU A 205 -3.76 -8.05 -14.67
C LEU A 205 -3.45 -6.80 -13.84
N VAL A 206 -3.40 -6.97 -12.51
CA VAL A 206 -2.99 -5.87 -11.60
C VAL A 206 -1.53 -5.47 -11.87
N ALA A 207 -0.64 -6.44 -12.12
CA ALA A 207 0.77 -6.19 -12.42
C ALA A 207 0.95 -5.33 -13.68
N ILE A 208 0.26 -5.68 -14.77
CA ILE A 208 0.28 -4.91 -16.03
C ILE A 208 -0.21 -3.49 -15.77
N GLY A 209 -1.36 -3.34 -15.15
CA GLY A 209 -1.92 -2.01 -14.84
C GLY A 209 -1.01 -1.20 -13.93
N SER A 210 -0.55 -1.77 -12.83
CA SER A 210 0.26 -1.07 -11.83
C SER A 210 1.64 -0.65 -12.35
N LEU A 211 2.25 -1.47 -13.20
CA LEU A 211 3.55 -1.17 -13.83
C LEU A 211 3.47 0.10 -14.70
N ILE A 212 2.37 0.28 -15.43
CA ILE A 212 2.15 1.47 -16.27
C ILE A 212 1.68 2.66 -15.40
N GLY A 213 0.81 2.40 -14.44
CA GLY A 213 0.23 3.44 -13.59
C GLY A 213 1.23 4.12 -12.66
N ALA A 214 2.19 3.40 -12.12
CA ALA A 214 3.13 3.93 -11.13
C ALA A 214 4.04 5.07 -11.67
N PRO A 215 4.68 4.96 -12.84
CA PRO A 215 5.44 6.06 -13.44
C PRO A 215 4.55 7.28 -13.75
N VAL A 216 3.34 7.05 -14.27
CA VAL A 216 2.36 8.12 -14.52
C VAL A 216 2.02 8.84 -13.22
N GLY A 217 1.75 8.10 -12.14
CA GLY A 217 1.52 8.65 -10.81
C GLY A 217 2.68 9.49 -10.30
N ALA A 218 3.92 9.05 -10.52
CA ALA A 218 5.11 9.81 -10.13
C ALA A 218 5.22 11.17 -10.86
N VAL A 219 4.90 11.21 -12.15
CA VAL A 219 4.89 12.45 -12.95
C VAL A 219 3.77 13.38 -12.47
N VAL A 220 2.57 12.85 -12.26
CA VAL A 220 1.40 13.61 -11.78
C VAL A 220 1.66 14.20 -10.39
N ALA A 221 2.23 13.42 -9.47
CA ALA A 221 2.55 13.87 -8.10
C ALA A 221 3.51 15.07 -8.06
N LYS A 222 4.36 15.21 -9.09
CA LYS A 222 5.32 16.32 -9.20
C LYS A 222 4.70 17.60 -9.77
N ARG A 223 3.54 17.50 -10.48
CA ARG A 223 2.98 18.60 -11.29
C ARG A 223 1.61 19.07 -10.84
N ILE A 224 0.80 18.22 -10.21
CA ILE A 224 -0.62 18.50 -9.95
C ILE A 224 -0.91 18.40 -8.44
N PRO A 225 -1.76 19.32 -7.90
CA PRO A 225 -2.22 19.21 -6.52
C PRO A 225 -2.95 17.89 -6.30
N THR A 226 -2.47 17.10 -5.34
CA THR A 226 -2.99 15.75 -5.05
C THR A 226 -4.36 15.77 -4.35
N LYS A 227 -4.94 16.96 -4.08
CA LYS A 227 -6.20 17.12 -3.33
C LYS A 227 -7.38 16.39 -3.99
N GLY A 228 -7.56 16.56 -5.30
CA GLY A 228 -8.66 15.91 -6.04
C GLY A 228 -8.55 14.39 -6.03
N PHE A 229 -7.35 13.87 -6.29
CA PHE A 229 -7.07 12.42 -6.21
C PHE A 229 -7.38 11.85 -4.83
N ARG A 230 -6.99 12.56 -3.77
CA ARG A 230 -7.24 12.13 -2.39
C ARG A 230 -8.72 12.07 -2.07
N ILE A 231 -9.48 13.09 -2.46
CA ILE A 231 -10.95 13.13 -2.25
C ILE A 231 -11.60 11.94 -2.97
N GLY A 232 -11.23 11.69 -4.24
CA GLY A 232 -11.74 10.54 -4.99
C GLY A 232 -11.44 9.20 -4.31
N ILE A 233 -10.22 9.01 -3.80
CA ILE A 233 -9.82 7.79 -3.07
C ILE A 233 -10.61 7.63 -1.76
N VAL A 234 -10.83 8.72 -1.02
CA VAL A 234 -11.62 8.70 0.23
C VAL A 234 -13.05 8.32 -0.04
N ILE A 235 -13.70 8.96 -1.01
CA ILE A 235 -15.09 8.65 -1.39
C ILE A 235 -15.19 7.18 -1.82
N PHE A 236 -14.31 6.74 -2.72
CA PHE A 236 -14.29 5.36 -3.19
C PHE A 236 -14.04 4.38 -2.03
N GLY A 237 -13.06 4.66 -1.16
CA GLY A 237 -12.75 3.81 -0.01
C GLY A 237 -13.90 3.69 0.99
N VAL A 238 -14.61 4.79 1.29
CA VAL A 238 -15.78 4.77 2.18
C VAL A 238 -16.92 3.95 1.55
N LEU A 239 -17.22 4.17 0.27
CA LEU A 239 -18.23 3.39 -0.44
C LEU A 239 -17.89 1.90 -0.43
N MET A 240 -16.63 1.55 -0.71
CA MET A 240 -16.18 0.16 -0.71
C MET A 240 -16.19 -0.45 0.70
N ALA A 241 -15.89 0.29 1.75
CA ALA A 241 -16.01 -0.19 3.12
C ALA A 241 -17.46 -0.59 3.45
N ILE A 242 -18.43 0.22 3.05
CA ILE A 242 -19.85 -0.07 3.23
C ILE A 242 -20.25 -1.32 2.44
N VAL A 243 -19.88 -1.39 1.16
CA VAL A 243 -20.19 -2.55 0.29
C VAL A 243 -19.56 -3.83 0.86
N MET A 244 -18.30 -3.79 1.28
CA MET A 244 -17.64 -4.95 1.88
C MET A 244 -18.26 -5.36 3.20
N ALA A 245 -18.73 -4.42 4.01
CA ALA A 245 -19.47 -4.72 5.26
C ALA A 245 -20.82 -5.41 4.99
N LEU A 246 -21.51 -5.04 3.93
CA LEU A 246 -22.75 -5.71 3.51
C LEU A 246 -22.47 -7.12 2.99
N ILE A 247 -21.45 -7.31 2.17
CA ILE A 247 -21.04 -8.63 1.65
C ILE A 247 -20.59 -9.56 2.80
N ALA A 248 -19.88 -9.04 3.80
CA ALA A 248 -19.41 -9.84 4.93
C ALA A 248 -20.54 -10.33 5.87
N ARG A 249 -21.74 -9.72 5.78
CA ARG A 249 -22.93 -10.10 6.56
C ARG A 249 -23.89 -11.01 5.82
N ALA A 250 -23.77 -11.09 4.49
CA ALA A 250 -24.58 -11.94 3.63
C ALA A 250 -24.00 -13.37 3.55
#